data_cfc0362f41b4c8d0a506507210e1ffa2
#
_entry.id   cfc0362f41b4c8d0a506507210e1ffa2
#
_cell.length_a   1.000
_cell.length_b   1.000
_cell.length_c   1.000
_cell.angle_alpha   90.00
_cell.angle_beta   90.00
_cell.angle_gamma   90.00
#
_symmetry.space_group_name_H-M   'P 1'
#
loop_
_entity.id
_entity.type
_entity.pdbx_description
1 polymer ?
#
loop_
_entity_poly.entity_id
_entity_poly.type
_entity_poly.pdbx_seq_one_letter_code
_entity_poly.pdbx_strand_id
1 'polypeptide(L)'
;MKKVFNVNFYEDLYLDMFIPEREEFYTIINFHGGGLVEGDKGDTHEYCEHLVNKGFAVATANYGLMPDAHFPDFLYDAAYAVKYVVDHISKYGRCKGFIISGQSAGGYITLMLCLNKEYLEFARVDRNKIIGYVSESGQPTTHFNILDRERHLNPWIQRIDEAAPLYYVDEKTEPTRLLLVTYEKDLPSRLEQNELLASTIKFFKQKFEVHHEILDGGHCAGSTTLNEDGKFDMANLIKEWVVKYEKNY
;
A
#
# COMPACT_ATOMS: atom_id res chain seq x y z
N MET A 1 20.45 -11.19 -5.09
CA MET A 1 19.19 -11.06 -4.31
C MET A 1 18.99 -12.28 -3.44
N LYS A 2 18.71 -12.08 -2.15
CA LYS A 2 18.33 -13.16 -1.21
C LYS A 2 16.80 -13.20 -1.08
N LYS A 3 16.21 -14.40 -1.12
CA LYS A 3 14.76 -14.62 -0.93
C LYS A 3 14.54 -15.38 0.37
N VAL A 4 13.55 -14.98 1.15
CA VAL A 4 13.13 -15.62 2.41
C VAL A 4 11.62 -15.77 2.35
N PHE A 5 11.14 -17.01 2.33
CA PHE A 5 9.73 -17.33 2.11
C PHE A 5 9.07 -17.87 3.37
N ASN A 6 7.75 -17.66 3.44
CA ASN A 6 6.87 -18.19 4.47
C ASN A 6 7.31 -17.85 5.90
N VAL A 7 7.66 -16.59 6.10
CA VAL A 7 7.98 -16.07 7.43
C VAL A 7 6.66 -15.80 8.17
N ASN A 8 6.41 -16.56 9.21
CA ASN A 8 5.25 -16.30 10.07
C ASN A 8 5.46 -15.00 10.84
N PHE A 9 4.50 -14.09 10.79
CA PHE A 9 4.59 -12.81 11.50
C PHE A 9 3.47 -12.59 12.53
N TYR A 10 2.33 -13.25 12.35
CA TYR A 10 1.20 -13.18 13.26
C TYR A 10 0.24 -14.35 13.00
N GLU A 11 -0.21 -15.07 14.04
CA GLU A 11 -1.12 -16.22 13.90
C GLU A 11 -0.77 -17.13 12.71
N ASP A 12 -1.69 -17.39 11.80
CA ASP A 12 -1.47 -18.18 10.59
C ASP A 12 -1.14 -17.31 9.35
N LEU A 13 -0.66 -16.08 9.56
CA LEU A 13 -0.31 -15.16 8.48
C LEU A 13 1.19 -15.16 8.22
N TYR A 14 1.54 -15.13 6.94
CA TYR A 14 2.91 -15.24 6.46
C TYR A 14 3.25 -14.09 5.50
N LEU A 15 4.53 -13.75 5.47
CA LEU A 15 5.12 -12.85 4.51
C LEU A 15 6.34 -13.47 3.82
N ASP A 16 6.69 -12.93 2.65
CA ASP A 16 7.91 -13.26 1.92
C ASP A 16 8.78 -12.02 1.78
N MET A 17 10.09 -12.20 1.84
CA MET A 17 11.04 -11.08 1.74
C MET A 17 12.04 -11.29 0.61
N PHE A 18 12.31 -10.22 -0.12
CA PHE A 18 13.27 -10.13 -1.22
C PHE A 18 14.28 -9.04 -0.87
N ILE A 19 15.54 -9.42 -0.68
CA ILE A 19 16.59 -8.56 -0.15
C ILE A 19 17.64 -8.29 -1.24
N PRO A 20 17.97 -7.04 -1.55
CA PRO A 20 19.00 -6.72 -2.54
C PRO A 20 20.41 -7.04 -2.02
N GLU A 21 21.35 -7.27 -2.92
CA GLU A 21 22.77 -7.43 -2.59
C GLU A 21 23.45 -6.07 -2.42
N ARG A 22 23.08 -5.36 -1.35
CA ARG A 22 23.64 -4.06 -0.98
C ARG A 22 23.51 -3.83 0.52
N GLU A 23 24.41 -3.04 1.09
CA GLU A 23 24.44 -2.80 2.53
C GLU A 23 23.31 -1.89 3.03
N GLU A 24 22.84 -0.96 2.18
CA GLU A 24 21.83 0.02 2.54
C GLU A 24 20.69 0.04 1.51
N PHE A 25 19.46 0.11 2.00
CA PHE A 25 18.27 0.14 1.17
C PHE A 25 17.08 0.80 1.88
N TYR A 26 16.09 1.24 1.10
CA TYR A 26 14.73 1.45 1.60
C TYR A 26 13.95 0.14 1.51
N THR A 27 13.00 -0.05 2.41
CA THR A 27 12.18 -1.27 2.43
C THR A 27 10.75 -0.94 2.04
N ILE A 28 10.21 -1.65 1.05
CA ILE A 28 8.81 -1.60 0.66
C ILE A 28 8.08 -2.76 1.34
N ILE A 29 6.96 -2.47 2.00
CA ILE A 29 6.05 -3.46 2.57
C ILE A 29 4.80 -3.43 1.70
N ASN A 30 4.59 -4.50 0.94
CA ASN A 30 3.59 -4.56 -0.13
C ASN A 30 2.42 -5.46 0.26
N PHE A 31 1.20 -5.00 -0.01
CA PHE A 31 -0.04 -5.75 0.17
C PHE A 31 -0.68 -6.04 -1.19
N HIS A 32 -1.00 -7.32 -1.44
CA HIS A 32 -1.59 -7.78 -2.69
C HIS A 32 -3.02 -7.27 -2.90
N GLY A 33 -3.51 -7.33 -4.13
CA GLY A 33 -4.90 -7.06 -4.49
C GLY A 33 -5.83 -8.24 -4.16
N GLY A 34 -6.98 -8.33 -4.85
CA GLY A 34 -7.93 -9.43 -4.69
C GLY A 34 -9.23 -9.07 -3.94
N GLY A 35 -9.55 -7.77 -3.85
CA GLY A 35 -10.86 -7.30 -3.36
C GLY A 35 -11.16 -7.64 -1.88
N LEU A 36 -10.18 -7.96 -1.06
CA LEU A 36 -10.32 -8.45 0.34
C LEU A 36 -10.96 -9.86 0.43
N VAL A 37 -11.07 -10.59 -0.69
CA VAL A 37 -11.75 -11.90 -0.76
C VAL A 37 -10.87 -13.00 -1.33
N GLU A 38 -9.79 -12.63 -2.00
CA GLU A 38 -8.84 -13.55 -2.65
C GLU A 38 -7.45 -12.90 -2.75
N GLY A 39 -6.48 -13.66 -3.23
CA GLY A 39 -5.11 -13.24 -3.43
C GLY A 39 -4.14 -13.83 -2.40
N ASP A 40 -2.87 -13.79 -2.75
CA ASP A 40 -1.76 -14.28 -1.93
C ASP A 40 -0.52 -13.41 -2.13
N LYS A 41 0.35 -13.34 -1.12
CA LYS A 41 1.65 -12.66 -1.23
C LYS A 41 2.48 -13.12 -2.44
N GLY A 42 2.27 -14.38 -2.87
CA GLY A 42 2.93 -14.96 -4.03
C GLY A 42 2.56 -14.31 -5.36
N ASP A 43 1.35 -13.75 -5.47
CA ASP A 43 0.86 -13.12 -6.70
C ASP A 43 1.69 -11.89 -7.11
N THR A 44 2.41 -11.31 -6.16
CA THR A 44 3.24 -10.11 -6.37
C THR A 44 4.74 -10.40 -6.50
N HIS A 45 5.18 -11.67 -6.51
CA HIS A 45 6.60 -12.02 -6.47
C HIS A 45 7.40 -11.42 -7.63
N GLU A 46 6.90 -11.52 -8.87
CA GLU A 46 7.60 -10.97 -10.03
C GLU A 46 7.77 -9.44 -9.91
N TYR A 47 6.71 -8.76 -9.49
CA TYR A 47 6.76 -7.32 -9.22
C TYR A 47 7.76 -6.99 -8.09
N CYS A 48 7.78 -7.77 -7.00
CA CYS A 48 8.74 -7.62 -5.91
C CYS A 48 10.19 -7.76 -6.41
N GLU A 49 10.47 -8.70 -7.30
CA GLU A 49 11.81 -8.86 -7.88
C GLU A 49 12.23 -7.65 -8.72
N HIS A 50 11.30 -7.06 -9.46
CA HIS A 50 11.57 -5.81 -10.18
C HIS A 50 11.88 -4.64 -9.24
N LEU A 51 11.18 -4.51 -8.13
CA LEU A 51 11.49 -3.51 -7.10
C LEU A 51 12.88 -3.74 -6.47
N VAL A 52 13.26 -5.00 -6.23
CA VAL A 52 14.60 -5.32 -5.73
C VAL A 52 15.69 -4.95 -6.74
N ASN A 53 15.45 -5.14 -8.02
CA ASN A 53 16.36 -4.70 -9.08
C ASN A 53 16.51 -3.16 -9.12
N LYS A 54 15.54 -2.40 -8.59
CA LYS A 54 15.67 -0.95 -8.37
C LYS A 54 16.40 -0.58 -7.07
N GLY A 55 16.79 -1.59 -6.26
CA GLY A 55 17.57 -1.44 -5.04
C GLY A 55 16.76 -1.32 -3.75
N PHE A 56 15.49 -1.69 -3.74
CA PHE A 56 14.68 -1.81 -2.54
C PHE A 56 14.82 -3.20 -1.91
N ALA A 57 14.71 -3.31 -0.60
CA ALA A 57 14.22 -4.54 0.01
C ALA A 57 12.69 -4.54 -0.08
N VAL A 58 12.10 -5.70 -0.28
CA VAL A 58 10.64 -5.83 -0.39
C VAL A 58 10.15 -6.94 0.52
N ALA A 59 9.11 -6.67 1.29
CA ALA A 59 8.32 -7.67 1.98
C ALA A 59 6.92 -7.66 1.38
N THR A 60 6.39 -8.80 0.99
CA THR A 60 4.99 -8.95 0.57
C THR A 60 4.27 -9.84 1.57
N ALA A 61 3.09 -9.43 2.03
CA ALA A 61 2.42 -10.06 3.16
C ALA A 61 0.98 -10.46 2.83
N ASN A 62 0.57 -11.60 3.39
CA ASN A 62 -0.82 -11.99 3.48
C ASN A 62 -1.52 -11.19 4.60
N TYR A 63 -2.82 -11.09 4.50
CA TYR A 63 -3.74 -10.54 5.48
C TYR A 63 -5.04 -11.36 5.44
N GLY A 64 -5.83 -11.30 6.48
CA GLY A 64 -7.10 -12.04 6.55
C GLY A 64 -8.04 -11.64 5.42
N LEU A 65 -8.70 -12.63 4.82
CA LEU A 65 -9.63 -12.46 3.70
C LEU A 65 -11.06 -12.80 4.12
N MET A 66 -12.04 -12.11 3.54
CA MET A 66 -13.44 -12.46 3.71
C MET A 66 -13.73 -13.84 3.11
N PRO A 67 -14.61 -14.67 3.68
CA PRO A 67 -15.50 -14.33 4.80
C PRO A 67 -14.89 -14.56 6.20
N ASP A 68 -13.68 -15.09 6.31
CA ASP A 68 -13.07 -15.47 7.60
C ASP A 68 -12.58 -14.24 8.39
N ALA A 69 -12.18 -13.17 7.70
CA ALA A 69 -11.85 -11.87 8.28
C ALA A 69 -12.91 -10.82 7.89
N HIS A 70 -13.12 -9.84 8.76
CA HIS A 70 -14.07 -8.74 8.59
C HIS A 70 -13.38 -7.40 8.79
N PHE A 71 -14.04 -6.31 8.40
CA PHE A 71 -13.56 -4.97 8.76
C PHE A 71 -13.63 -4.80 10.30
N PRO A 72 -12.54 -4.44 10.97
CA PRO A 72 -11.23 -4.00 10.45
C PRO A 72 -10.09 -5.03 10.56
N ASP A 73 -10.33 -6.33 10.73
CA ASP A 73 -9.33 -7.36 11.02
C ASP A 73 -8.12 -7.31 10.09
N PHE A 74 -8.34 -7.31 8.77
CA PHE A 74 -7.28 -7.25 7.76
C PHE A 74 -6.40 -6.00 7.84
N LEU A 75 -6.86 -4.91 8.48
CA LEU A 75 -6.07 -3.70 8.72
C LEU A 75 -5.11 -3.88 9.90
N TYR A 76 -5.54 -4.58 10.94
CA TYR A 76 -4.67 -4.97 12.04
C TYR A 76 -3.63 -5.98 11.59
N ASP A 77 -4.00 -6.96 10.77
CA ASP A 77 -3.07 -7.93 10.19
C ASP A 77 -1.98 -7.23 9.38
N ALA A 78 -2.38 -6.28 8.53
CA ALA A 78 -1.44 -5.47 7.77
C ALA A 78 -0.52 -4.64 8.68
N ALA A 79 -1.04 -4.06 9.76
CA ALA A 79 -0.24 -3.32 10.73
C ALA A 79 0.76 -4.22 11.46
N TYR A 80 0.40 -5.47 11.80
CA TYR A 80 1.33 -6.46 12.35
C TYR A 80 2.40 -6.88 11.35
N ALA A 81 2.07 -7.03 10.06
CA ALA A 81 3.08 -7.29 9.02
C ALA A 81 4.09 -6.14 8.94
N VAL A 82 3.61 -4.88 8.96
CA VAL A 82 4.48 -3.69 9.01
C VAL A 82 5.38 -3.74 10.24
N LYS A 83 4.82 -4.00 11.42
CA LYS A 83 5.58 -4.10 12.68
C LYS A 83 6.69 -5.15 12.59
N TYR A 84 6.35 -6.33 12.10
CA TYR A 84 7.32 -7.40 11.95
C TYR A 84 8.50 -7.00 11.06
N VAL A 85 8.22 -6.42 9.89
CA VAL A 85 9.27 -6.01 8.95
C VAL A 85 10.14 -4.90 9.54
N VAL A 86 9.53 -3.89 10.18
CA VAL A 86 10.26 -2.78 10.83
C VAL A 86 11.23 -3.29 11.91
N ASP A 87 10.84 -4.30 12.66
CA ASP A 87 11.66 -4.85 13.74
C ASP A 87 12.77 -5.79 13.26
N HIS A 88 12.59 -6.45 12.11
CA HIS A 88 13.45 -7.58 11.73
C HIS A 88 14.31 -7.34 10.50
N ILE A 89 14.01 -6.35 9.66
CA ILE A 89 14.71 -6.14 8.39
C ILE A 89 16.19 -5.81 8.57
N SER A 90 16.56 -5.20 9.70
CA SER A 90 17.95 -4.85 10.03
C SER A 90 18.92 -6.04 10.05
N LYS A 91 18.40 -7.28 10.16
CA LYS A 91 19.19 -8.53 10.02
C LYS A 91 19.82 -8.69 8.64
N TYR A 92 19.33 -7.97 7.64
CA TYR A 92 19.72 -8.11 6.24
C TYR A 92 20.47 -6.91 5.69
N GLY A 93 20.57 -5.82 6.44
CA GLY A 93 21.27 -4.60 6.04
C GLY A 93 20.70 -3.36 6.73
N ARG A 94 21.26 -2.20 6.42
CA ARG A 94 20.80 -0.92 6.98
C ARG A 94 19.58 -0.39 6.22
N CYS A 95 18.41 -0.47 6.83
CA CYS A 95 17.21 0.15 6.28
C CYS A 95 17.22 1.67 6.52
N LYS A 96 17.07 2.45 5.46
CA LYS A 96 17.02 3.93 5.50
C LYS A 96 15.63 4.49 5.78
N GLY A 97 14.60 3.65 5.66
CA GLY A 97 13.21 4.01 5.88
C GLY A 97 12.26 3.02 5.18
N PHE A 98 11.00 3.07 5.57
CA PHE A 98 9.99 2.13 5.11
C PHE A 98 8.94 2.83 4.25
N ILE A 99 8.46 2.14 3.25
CA ILE A 99 7.35 2.54 2.38
C ILE A 99 6.28 1.47 2.49
N ILE A 100 5.06 1.85 2.81
CA ILE A 100 3.91 0.96 2.76
C ILE A 100 3.27 1.09 1.39
N SER A 101 3.04 -0.03 0.71
CA SER A 101 2.53 -0.08 -0.66
C SER A 101 1.47 -1.15 -0.83
N GLY A 102 0.61 -1.00 -1.82
CA GLY A 102 -0.34 -2.04 -2.18
C GLY A 102 -1.13 -1.72 -3.44
N GLN A 103 -1.70 -2.78 -4.03
CA GLN A 103 -2.49 -2.76 -5.25
C GLN A 103 -3.96 -3.03 -4.96
N SER A 104 -4.89 -2.28 -5.54
CA SER A 104 -6.33 -2.51 -5.42
C SER A 104 -6.78 -2.59 -3.94
N ALA A 105 -7.19 -3.76 -3.44
CA ALA A 105 -7.49 -3.99 -2.02
C ALA A 105 -6.28 -3.69 -1.12
N GLY A 106 -5.05 -4.07 -1.52
CA GLY A 106 -3.83 -3.68 -0.83
C GLY A 106 -3.59 -2.16 -0.86
N GLY A 107 -3.99 -1.49 -1.95
CA GLY A 107 -4.01 -0.03 -2.05
C GLY A 107 -4.98 0.61 -1.07
N TYR A 108 -6.17 0.03 -0.90
CA TYR A 108 -7.13 0.43 0.13
C TYR A 108 -6.55 0.27 1.54
N ILE A 109 -5.94 -0.90 1.85
CA ILE A 109 -5.25 -1.14 3.12
C ILE A 109 -4.16 -0.07 3.34
N THR A 110 -3.35 0.22 2.33
CA THR A 110 -2.30 1.26 2.38
C THR A 110 -2.89 2.63 2.72
N LEU A 111 -4.01 3.02 2.11
CA LEU A 111 -4.68 4.28 2.41
C LEU A 111 -5.22 4.33 3.84
N MET A 112 -5.82 3.24 4.33
CA MET A 112 -6.29 3.15 5.72
C MET A 112 -5.14 3.28 6.72
N LEU A 113 -4.02 2.58 6.52
CA LEU A 113 -2.83 2.69 7.38
C LEU A 113 -2.18 4.08 7.31
N CYS A 114 -2.30 4.77 6.17
CA CYS A 114 -1.79 6.13 5.98
C CYS A 114 -2.60 7.17 6.77
N LEU A 115 -3.92 7.11 6.66
CA LEU A 115 -4.83 8.17 7.10
C LEU A 115 -5.42 7.92 8.48
N ASN A 116 -5.64 6.66 8.89
CA ASN A 116 -5.99 6.33 10.26
C ASN A 116 -4.77 5.76 11.00
N LYS A 117 -4.15 6.58 11.83
CA LYS A 117 -2.94 6.23 12.58
C LYS A 117 -3.13 5.12 13.62
N GLU A 118 -4.37 4.90 14.06
CA GLU A 118 -4.68 3.97 15.15
C GLU A 118 -4.20 2.54 14.87
N TYR A 119 -4.25 2.08 13.63
CA TYR A 119 -3.79 0.73 13.27
C TYR A 119 -2.30 0.53 13.51
N LEU A 120 -1.47 1.46 13.01
CA LEU A 120 -0.01 1.39 13.21
C LEU A 120 0.38 1.64 14.67
N GLU A 121 -0.32 2.54 15.37
CA GLU A 121 -0.13 2.79 16.81
C GLU A 121 -0.51 1.55 17.64
N PHE A 122 -1.61 0.88 17.31
CA PHE A 122 -2.04 -0.38 17.95
C PHE A 122 -0.96 -1.46 17.82
N ALA A 123 -0.40 -1.64 16.64
CA ALA A 123 0.71 -2.57 16.40
C ALA A 123 2.07 -2.05 16.95
N ARG A 124 2.12 -0.87 17.57
CA ARG A 124 3.33 -0.23 18.11
C ARG A 124 4.42 -0.01 17.06
N VAL A 125 4.02 0.37 15.86
CA VAL A 125 4.95 0.77 14.80
C VAL A 125 5.46 2.19 15.07
N ASP A 126 6.78 2.37 15.02
CA ASP A 126 7.37 3.72 15.03
C ASP A 126 7.13 4.39 13.65
N ARG A 127 6.09 5.21 13.59
CA ARG A 127 5.65 5.88 12.35
C ARG A 127 6.70 6.84 11.76
N ASN A 128 7.65 7.32 12.58
CA ASN A 128 8.75 8.16 12.08
C ASN A 128 9.69 7.41 11.13
N LYS A 129 9.66 6.08 11.15
CA LYS A 129 10.41 5.25 10.21
C LYS A 129 9.70 5.08 8.86
N ILE A 130 8.39 5.39 8.78
CA ILE A 130 7.62 5.32 7.54
C ILE A 130 7.82 6.61 6.76
N ILE A 131 8.52 6.53 5.65
CA ILE A 131 8.85 7.70 4.81
C ILE A 131 7.80 7.99 3.74
N GLY A 132 6.82 7.12 3.57
CA GLY A 132 5.73 7.35 2.64
C GLY A 132 4.87 6.12 2.36
N TYR A 133 3.80 6.38 1.63
CA TYR A 133 2.79 5.40 1.25
C TYR A 133 2.55 5.43 -0.26
N VAL A 134 2.30 4.28 -0.86
CA VAL A 134 2.06 4.14 -2.30
C VAL A 134 0.79 3.30 -2.50
N SER A 135 -0.26 3.93 -2.97
CA SER A 135 -1.54 3.26 -3.26
C SER A 135 -1.77 3.21 -4.76
N GLU A 136 -1.74 2.01 -5.33
CA GLU A 136 -2.10 1.76 -6.73
C GLU A 136 -3.54 1.31 -6.82
N SER A 137 -4.38 2.08 -7.51
CA SER A 137 -5.81 1.82 -7.69
C SER A 137 -6.58 1.54 -6.39
N GLY A 138 -6.11 2.08 -5.25
CA GLY A 138 -6.77 1.93 -3.96
C GLY A 138 -8.11 2.64 -3.92
N GLN A 139 -9.06 2.18 -3.11
CA GLN A 139 -10.39 2.76 -2.96
C GLN A 139 -10.45 3.74 -1.79
N PRO A 140 -10.59 5.06 -2.01
CA PRO A 140 -10.71 6.06 -0.94
C PRO A 140 -12.04 6.08 -0.19
N THR A 141 -13.10 5.51 -0.78
CA THR A 141 -14.42 5.35 -0.14
C THR A 141 -14.51 3.99 0.55
N THR A 142 -15.61 3.71 1.25
CA THR A 142 -15.86 2.39 1.84
C THR A 142 -15.73 1.31 0.77
N HIS A 143 -14.89 0.31 1.03
CA HIS A 143 -14.55 -0.70 0.04
C HIS A 143 -15.79 -1.47 -0.43
N PHE A 144 -15.89 -1.73 -1.74
CA PHE A 144 -17.10 -2.30 -2.36
C PHE A 144 -17.48 -3.68 -1.78
N ASN A 145 -16.51 -4.53 -1.41
CA ASN A 145 -16.81 -5.83 -0.77
C ASN A 145 -17.22 -5.69 0.71
N ILE A 146 -16.81 -4.64 1.42
CA ILE A 146 -17.38 -4.33 2.74
C ILE A 146 -18.85 -3.94 2.59
N LEU A 147 -19.18 -3.12 1.60
CA LEU A 147 -20.56 -2.74 1.31
C LEU A 147 -21.43 -3.95 0.98
N ASP A 148 -20.97 -4.81 0.06
CA ASP A 148 -21.71 -5.98 -0.41
C ASP A 148 -21.84 -7.07 0.67
N ARG A 149 -20.70 -7.52 1.21
CA ARG A 149 -20.63 -8.74 2.02
C ARG A 149 -20.93 -8.53 3.50
N GLU A 150 -20.57 -7.37 4.06
CA GLU A 150 -20.79 -7.10 5.48
C GLU A 150 -22.01 -6.23 5.72
N ARG A 151 -22.29 -5.26 4.84
CA ARG A 151 -23.39 -4.30 5.02
C ARG A 151 -24.62 -4.57 4.17
N HIS A 152 -24.54 -5.56 3.27
CA HIS A 152 -25.61 -5.94 2.36
C HIS A 152 -26.17 -4.77 1.56
N LEU A 153 -25.26 -3.89 1.10
CA LEU A 153 -25.56 -2.71 0.30
C LEU A 153 -25.07 -2.92 -1.15
N ASN A 154 -25.56 -2.08 -2.06
CA ASN A 154 -25.04 -2.07 -3.42
C ASN A 154 -23.53 -1.71 -3.40
N PRO A 155 -22.63 -2.57 -3.93
CA PRO A 155 -21.19 -2.35 -3.90
C PRO A 155 -20.72 -1.11 -4.68
N TRP A 156 -21.54 -0.59 -5.57
CA TRP A 156 -21.17 0.53 -6.44
C TRP A 156 -21.59 1.91 -5.91
N ILE A 157 -22.27 1.97 -4.75
CA ILE A 157 -22.53 3.26 -4.11
C ILE A 157 -21.24 3.85 -3.54
N GLN A 158 -21.11 5.18 -3.62
CA GLN A 158 -19.99 5.89 -3.03
C GLN A 158 -20.34 6.26 -1.58
N ARG A 159 -19.83 5.52 -0.62
CA ARG A 159 -20.07 5.75 0.81
C ARG A 159 -18.78 6.15 1.50
N ILE A 160 -18.89 7.10 2.43
CA ILE A 160 -17.80 7.55 3.29
C ILE A 160 -18.24 7.35 4.74
N ASP A 161 -17.64 6.37 5.39
CA ASP A 161 -17.83 6.05 6.80
C ASP A 161 -16.49 5.54 7.38
N GLU A 162 -16.50 4.96 8.58
CA GLU A 162 -15.30 4.48 9.28
C GLU A 162 -14.47 3.45 8.51
N ALA A 163 -15.03 2.81 7.49
CA ALA A 163 -14.32 1.92 6.58
C ALA A 163 -13.81 2.62 5.30
N ALA A 164 -13.88 3.96 5.25
CA ALA A 164 -13.41 4.75 4.12
C ALA A 164 -12.13 5.52 4.47
N PRO A 165 -11.03 5.40 3.73
CA PRO A 165 -9.85 6.24 3.95
C PRO A 165 -10.15 7.73 4.00
N LEU A 166 -11.02 8.22 3.12
CA LEU A 166 -11.40 9.63 3.02
C LEU A 166 -12.09 10.16 4.29
N TYR A 167 -12.73 9.29 5.10
CA TYR A 167 -13.35 9.64 6.37
C TYR A 167 -12.36 10.25 7.38
N TYR A 168 -11.09 9.87 7.30
CA TYR A 168 -10.03 10.27 8.24
C TYR A 168 -9.25 11.50 7.78
N VAL A 169 -9.68 12.17 6.70
CA VAL A 169 -9.00 13.40 6.21
C VAL A 169 -9.65 14.62 6.80
N ASP A 170 -8.98 15.22 7.77
CA ASP A 170 -9.41 16.45 8.46
C ASP A 170 -8.22 17.33 8.87
N GLU A 171 -8.45 18.36 9.68
CA GLU A 171 -7.40 19.22 10.22
C GLU A 171 -6.44 18.52 11.20
N LYS A 172 -6.78 17.33 11.70
CA LYS A 172 -5.94 16.53 12.63
C LYS A 172 -5.09 15.49 11.92
N THR A 173 -5.36 15.23 10.65
CA THR A 173 -4.57 14.28 9.85
C THR A 173 -3.10 14.65 9.88
N GLU A 174 -2.23 13.71 10.23
CA GLU A 174 -0.79 13.99 10.33
C GLU A 174 -0.14 14.07 8.95
N PRO A 175 0.72 15.07 8.69
CA PRO A 175 1.41 15.19 7.42
C PRO A 175 2.31 13.96 7.15
N THR A 176 2.25 13.44 5.94
CA THR A 176 3.12 12.38 5.45
C THR A 176 3.29 12.52 3.93
N ARG A 177 3.83 11.49 3.29
CA ARG A 177 4.00 11.44 1.84
C ARG A 177 3.15 10.33 1.26
N LEU A 178 2.36 10.64 0.26
CA LEU A 178 1.44 9.70 -0.38
C LEU A 178 1.55 9.82 -1.90
N LEU A 179 1.88 8.72 -2.55
CA LEU A 179 1.77 8.54 -3.98
C LEU A 179 0.49 7.76 -4.27
N LEU A 180 -0.45 8.41 -4.96
CA LEU A 180 -1.65 7.79 -5.52
C LEU A 180 -1.38 7.51 -6.99
N VAL A 181 -1.66 6.31 -7.43
CA VAL A 181 -1.59 5.93 -8.85
C VAL A 181 -2.93 5.34 -9.27
N THR A 182 -3.50 5.88 -10.32
CA THR A 182 -4.73 5.40 -10.96
C THR A 182 -4.55 5.32 -12.47
N TYR A 183 -5.52 4.79 -13.16
CA TYR A 183 -5.45 4.56 -14.60
C TYR A 183 -6.65 5.18 -15.32
N GLU A 184 -6.44 5.57 -16.60
CA GLU A 184 -7.52 6.12 -17.45
C GLU A 184 -8.69 5.13 -17.59
N LYS A 185 -8.41 3.82 -17.58
CA LYS A 185 -9.39 2.73 -17.69
C LYS A 185 -9.49 1.91 -16.41
N ASP A 186 -9.39 2.56 -15.25
CA ASP A 186 -9.53 1.92 -13.95
C ASP A 186 -10.99 1.44 -13.69
N LEU A 187 -11.23 0.82 -12.54
CA LEU A 187 -12.59 0.48 -12.11
C LEU A 187 -13.48 1.73 -12.03
N PRO A 188 -14.82 1.58 -12.19
CA PRO A 188 -15.74 2.72 -12.17
C PRO A 188 -15.52 3.63 -10.96
N SER A 189 -15.43 4.93 -11.21
CA SER A 189 -15.22 6.00 -10.22
C SER A 189 -13.90 5.94 -9.44
N ARG A 190 -12.97 5.05 -9.78
CA ARG A 190 -11.72 4.89 -9.05
C ARG A 190 -10.82 6.12 -9.21
N LEU A 191 -10.74 6.66 -10.41
CA LEU A 191 -10.01 7.89 -10.71
C LEU A 191 -10.56 9.07 -9.90
N GLU A 192 -11.86 9.31 -10.01
CA GLU A 192 -12.54 10.45 -9.37
C GLU A 192 -12.47 10.38 -7.84
N GLN A 193 -12.53 9.18 -7.26
CA GLN A 193 -12.36 8.99 -5.82
C GLN A 193 -10.94 9.40 -5.36
N ASN A 194 -9.91 9.04 -6.13
CA ASN A 194 -8.52 9.40 -5.81
C ASN A 194 -8.24 10.88 -6.05
N GLU A 195 -8.86 11.51 -7.06
CA GLU A 195 -8.84 12.97 -7.25
C GLU A 195 -9.48 13.70 -6.06
N LEU A 196 -10.65 13.21 -5.59
CA LEU A 196 -11.31 13.75 -4.41
C LEU A 196 -10.43 13.61 -3.17
N LEU A 197 -9.83 12.46 -2.93
CA LEU A 197 -8.91 12.25 -1.81
C LEU A 197 -7.74 13.23 -1.88
N ALA A 198 -7.06 13.32 -3.02
CA ALA A 198 -5.91 14.20 -3.21
C ALA A 198 -6.27 15.67 -2.99
N SER A 199 -7.42 16.12 -3.52
CA SER A 199 -7.88 17.50 -3.35
C SER A 199 -8.28 17.82 -1.91
N THR A 200 -8.92 16.87 -1.21
CA THR A 200 -9.30 17.02 0.20
C THR A 200 -8.06 17.11 1.10
N ILE A 201 -7.06 16.25 0.89
CA ILE A 201 -5.79 16.32 1.64
C ILE A 201 -5.10 17.68 1.39
N LYS A 202 -5.01 18.13 0.14
CA LYS A 202 -4.40 19.43 -0.19
C LYS A 202 -5.11 20.61 0.46
N PHE A 203 -6.42 20.54 0.59
CA PHE A 203 -7.21 21.58 1.26
C PHE A 203 -6.88 21.67 2.75
N PHE A 204 -6.89 20.55 3.47
CA PHE A 204 -6.68 20.55 4.92
C PHE A 204 -5.19 20.64 5.30
N LYS A 205 -4.28 20.08 4.50
CA LYS A 205 -2.87 19.87 4.88
C LYS A 205 -1.88 20.26 3.80
N GLN A 206 -1.44 21.54 3.83
CA GLN A 206 -0.42 22.03 2.90
C GLN A 206 0.95 21.35 3.03
N LYS A 207 1.27 20.75 4.20
CA LYS A 207 2.53 20.03 4.44
C LYS A 207 2.44 18.53 4.12
N PHE A 208 1.26 18.02 3.78
CA PHE A 208 1.10 16.64 3.35
C PHE A 208 1.46 16.56 1.86
N GLU A 209 2.52 15.82 1.53
CA GLU A 209 2.93 15.62 0.14
C GLU A 209 2.06 14.56 -0.52
N VAL A 210 0.94 14.96 -1.11
CA VAL A 210 0.14 14.05 -1.94
C VAL A 210 0.47 14.29 -3.42
N HIS A 211 0.91 13.22 -4.08
CA HIS A 211 1.14 13.17 -5.51
C HIS A 211 0.18 12.17 -6.14
N HIS A 212 -0.55 12.57 -7.17
CA HIS A 212 -1.47 11.71 -7.90
C HIS A 212 -1.00 11.62 -9.34
N GLU A 213 -0.63 10.42 -9.76
CA GLU A 213 -0.28 10.08 -11.14
C GLU A 213 -1.42 9.30 -11.78
N ILE A 214 -1.76 9.68 -13.00
CA ILE A 214 -2.73 8.98 -13.84
C ILE A 214 -1.96 8.37 -15.00
N LEU A 215 -1.98 7.06 -15.10
CA LEU A 215 -1.27 6.32 -16.12
C LEU A 215 -2.25 5.78 -17.18
N ASP A 216 -1.77 5.55 -18.41
CA ASP A 216 -2.54 4.77 -19.37
C ASP A 216 -2.61 3.30 -18.92
N GLY A 217 -3.71 2.64 -19.21
CA GLY A 217 -3.92 1.24 -18.88
C GLY A 217 -5.19 0.98 -18.08
N GLY A 218 -5.35 -0.24 -17.65
CA GLY A 218 -6.45 -0.71 -16.80
C GLY A 218 -6.06 -0.82 -15.34
N HIS A 219 -6.98 -1.29 -14.53
CA HIS A 219 -6.83 -1.46 -13.07
C HIS A 219 -5.53 -2.16 -12.69
N CYS A 220 -4.66 -1.49 -11.93
CA CYS A 220 -3.35 -1.98 -11.47
C CYS A 220 -2.36 -2.38 -12.59
N ALA A 221 -2.50 -1.85 -13.80
CA ALA A 221 -1.66 -2.26 -14.94
C ALA A 221 -0.16 -2.08 -14.68
N GLY A 222 0.25 -1.07 -13.92
CA GLY A 222 1.66 -0.77 -13.70
C GLY A 222 2.40 -1.78 -12.82
N SER A 223 1.69 -2.56 -11.98
CA SER A 223 2.28 -3.63 -11.15
C SER A 223 1.89 -5.04 -11.60
N THR A 224 0.93 -5.17 -12.55
CA THR A 224 0.43 -6.48 -13.01
C THR A 224 0.77 -6.79 -14.47
N THR A 225 1.18 -5.79 -15.24
CA THR A 225 1.47 -5.93 -16.67
C THR A 225 2.86 -5.36 -16.97
N LEU A 226 3.68 -6.14 -17.66
CA LEU A 226 4.97 -5.67 -18.14
C LEU A 226 4.75 -4.73 -19.35
N ASN A 227 5.48 -3.61 -19.36
CA ASN A 227 5.52 -2.71 -20.50
C ASN A 227 6.37 -3.28 -21.66
N GLU A 228 6.51 -2.56 -22.77
CA GLU A 228 7.27 -2.98 -23.95
C GLU A 228 8.76 -3.29 -23.66
N ASP A 229 9.32 -2.70 -22.60
CA ASP A 229 10.68 -2.95 -22.14
C ASP A 229 10.79 -4.15 -21.19
N GLY A 230 9.70 -4.87 -20.93
CA GLY A 230 9.66 -5.98 -19.99
C GLY A 230 9.81 -5.53 -18.52
N LYS A 231 9.24 -4.36 -18.15
CA LYS A 231 9.34 -3.79 -16.81
C LYS A 231 7.96 -3.40 -16.29
N PHE A 232 7.80 -3.42 -14.98
CA PHE A 232 6.63 -2.85 -14.32
C PHE A 232 6.79 -1.34 -14.17
N ASP A 233 5.86 -0.54 -14.69
CA ASP A 233 5.90 0.92 -14.63
C ASP A 233 5.86 1.43 -13.19
N MET A 234 5.10 0.78 -12.31
CA MET A 234 5.08 1.10 -10.89
C MET A 234 6.46 1.02 -10.23
N ALA A 235 7.31 0.04 -10.61
CA ALA A 235 8.64 -0.09 -10.03
C ALA A 235 9.56 1.08 -10.43
N ASN A 236 9.41 1.62 -11.65
CA ASN A 236 10.10 2.81 -12.10
C ASN A 236 9.59 4.05 -11.37
N LEU A 237 8.29 4.23 -11.32
CA LEU A 237 7.62 5.37 -10.69
C LEU A 237 7.98 5.51 -9.19
N ILE A 238 7.92 4.40 -8.44
CA ILE A 238 8.31 4.38 -7.03
C ILE A 238 9.79 4.78 -6.88
N LYS A 239 10.67 4.25 -7.74
CA LYS A 239 12.10 4.62 -7.69
C LYS A 239 12.31 6.10 -7.90
N GLU A 240 11.67 6.70 -8.89
CA GLU A 240 11.77 8.13 -9.18
C GLU A 240 11.22 8.98 -8.04
N TRP A 241 10.08 8.58 -7.47
CA TRP A 241 9.44 9.25 -6.35
C TRP A 241 10.33 9.25 -5.09
N VAL A 242 10.99 8.13 -4.79
CA VAL A 242 11.96 8.04 -3.67
C VAL A 242 13.21 8.86 -3.93
N VAL A 243 13.76 8.87 -5.16
CA VAL A 243 14.94 9.68 -5.50
C VAL A 243 14.65 11.19 -5.37
N LYS A 244 13.44 11.64 -5.71
CA LYS A 244 13.03 13.04 -5.47
C LYS A 244 13.06 13.37 -3.97
N TYR A 245 12.68 12.44 -3.11
CA TYR A 245 12.77 12.60 -1.66
C TYR A 245 14.23 12.76 -1.18
N GLU A 246 15.14 11.88 -1.61
CA GLU A 246 16.55 11.93 -1.21
C GLU A 246 17.23 13.26 -1.54
N LYS A 247 16.77 13.98 -2.56
CA LYS A 247 17.33 15.28 -2.99
C LYS A 247 16.81 16.46 -2.15
N ASN A 248 15.71 16.28 -1.44
CA ASN A 248 15.04 17.33 -0.68
C ASN A 248 15.38 17.29 0.83
N TYR A 249 16.10 16.25 1.26
CA TYR A 249 16.56 16.02 2.65
C TYR A 249 18.02 15.57 2.67
#